data_8d474ee76580ca942bc2c2016b5e6990
#
_entry.id   8d474ee76580ca942bc2c2016b5e6990
#
_cell.length_a   1.000
_cell.length_b   1.000
_cell.length_c   1.000
_cell.angle_alpha   90.00
_cell.angle_beta   90.00
_cell.angle_gamma   90.00
#
_symmetry.space_group_name_H-M   'P 1'
#
loop_
_entity.id
_entity.type
_entity.pdbx_description
1 polymer ?
#
loop_
_entity_poly.entity_id
_entity_poly.type
_entity_poly.pdbx_seq_one_letter_code
_entity_poly.pdbx_strand_id
1 'polypeptide(L)'
;MATRLLMRRVWNVAVKDFRRLPAPTAASLSSSSRSSSLNTSVHRQSFLSPSRPLSLSSHRCVSFNVQDQDDFTKRVINSDLPVLVDFYAQWCGPCKILGPRLEKAIAKQEGRIAMAKVDIDEHTDLAIEYGVSAVPTVIAMRGGDIIDQFVGIKDEDQLDSFVSNLIGQ
;
A
#
# COMPACT_ATOMS: atom_id res chain seq x y z
N MET A 1 6.81 -41.30 -0.89
CA MET A 1 7.06 -39.90 -1.22
C MET A 1 5.73 -39.16 -1.24
N ALA A 2 5.14 -38.90 -0.10
CA ALA A 2 3.92 -38.13 0.01
C ALA A 2 3.71 -37.78 1.48
N THR A 3 4.19 -36.63 1.93
CA THR A 3 3.84 -36.07 3.24
C THR A 3 4.38 -34.63 3.36
N ARG A 4 3.77 -33.68 2.66
CA ARG A 4 4.04 -32.23 2.86
C ARG A 4 2.82 -31.32 2.55
N LEU A 5 1.61 -31.76 2.85
CA LEU A 5 0.40 -31.00 2.48
C LEU A 5 -0.63 -30.89 3.61
N LEU A 6 -0.24 -30.79 4.89
CA LEU A 6 -1.22 -30.75 5.98
C LEU A 6 -0.91 -29.80 7.15
N MET A 7 -0.27 -28.66 6.93
CA MET A 7 -0.06 -27.67 8.00
C MET A 7 -0.41 -26.20 7.66
N ARG A 8 -1.37 -25.95 6.77
CA ARG A 8 -1.82 -24.57 6.47
C ARG A 8 -3.31 -24.33 6.70
N ARG A 9 -3.98 -25.11 7.55
CA ARG A 9 -5.45 -24.94 7.75
C ARG A 9 -5.93 -24.87 9.20
N VAL A 10 -5.17 -24.38 10.14
CA VAL A 10 -5.63 -24.32 11.55
C VAL A 10 -5.61 -22.90 12.18
N TRP A 11 -5.47 -21.82 11.41
CA TRP A 11 -5.50 -20.49 12.06
C TRP A 11 -6.61 -19.55 11.59
N ASN A 12 -7.73 -20.08 11.14
CA ASN A 12 -8.89 -19.26 10.76
C ASN A 12 -10.17 -19.60 11.53
N VAL A 13 -10.08 -19.90 12.82
CA VAL A 13 -11.27 -20.00 13.68
C VAL A 13 -10.96 -19.34 15.01
N ALA A 14 -11.35 -18.11 15.18
CA ALA A 14 -11.82 -17.49 16.41
C ALA A 14 -11.60 -15.96 16.43
N VAL A 15 -12.38 -15.17 15.72
CA VAL A 15 -12.86 -13.86 16.20
C VAL A 15 -14.14 -13.52 15.44
N LYS A 16 -15.23 -14.19 15.77
CA LYS A 16 -16.59 -13.70 15.50
C LYS A 16 -17.34 -13.88 16.80
N ASP A 17 -17.33 -12.87 17.63
CA ASP A 17 -18.41 -12.51 18.56
C ASP A 17 -17.92 -11.37 19.45
N PHE A 18 -18.11 -10.14 19.02
CA PHE A 18 -18.24 -9.05 19.95
C PHE A 18 -19.55 -8.32 19.68
N ARG A 19 -20.48 -8.57 20.61
CA ARG A 19 -21.88 -8.17 20.65
C ARG A 19 -22.06 -6.67 20.57
N ARG A 20 -23.09 -6.30 19.83
CA ARG A 20 -23.84 -5.05 19.85
C ARG A 20 -23.98 -4.48 21.26
N LEU A 21 -23.62 -3.24 21.44
CA LEU A 21 -24.11 -2.38 22.52
C LEU A 21 -24.99 -1.28 21.92
N PRO A 22 -26.14 -0.97 22.50
CA PRO A 22 -27.08 0.01 21.99
C PRO A 22 -26.65 1.45 22.32
N ALA A 23 -26.96 2.36 21.40
CA ALA A 23 -26.75 3.80 21.54
C ALA A 23 -27.65 4.40 22.60
N PRO A 24 -27.19 5.42 23.38
CA PRO A 24 -28.09 6.21 24.21
C PRO A 24 -28.74 7.32 23.38
N THR A 25 -30.06 7.36 23.46
CA THR A 25 -30.93 8.47 23.07
C THR A 25 -30.68 9.67 23.99
N ALA A 26 -30.42 10.83 23.42
CA ALA A 26 -30.49 12.09 24.16
C ALA A 26 -31.41 13.07 23.45
N ALA A 27 -32.32 13.56 24.25
CA ALA A 27 -33.48 14.35 23.94
C ALA A 27 -33.17 15.78 23.49
N SER A 28 -34.13 16.29 22.73
CA SER A 28 -34.33 17.66 22.33
C SER A 28 -34.45 18.67 23.49
N LEU A 29 -33.87 19.84 23.33
CA LEU A 29 -34.37 21.06 23.97
C LEU A 29 -34.29 22.22 22.97
N SER A 30 -35.45 22.70 22.63
CA SER A 30 -35.76 23.95 21.91
C SER A 30 -35.49 25.17 22.78
N SER A 31 -34.89 26.20 22.27
CA SER A 31 -35.19 27.56 22.72
C SER A 31 -35.01 28.55 21.58
N SER A 32 -36.12 29.17 21.26
CA SER A 32 -36.30 30.31 20.39
C SER A 32 -35.75 31.57 21.03
N SER A 33 -35.11 32.44 20.26
CA SER A 33 -35.20 33.88 20.48
C SER A 33 -35.00 34.61 19.16
N ARG A 34 -36.05 35.38 18.84
CA ARG A 34 -36.11 36.37 17.76
C ARG A 34 -35.25 37.58 18.15
N SER A 35 -34.55 38.14 17.21
CA SER A 35 -34.29 39.58 17.18
C SER A 35 -34.08 40.03 15.75
N SER A 36 -34.95 40.89 15.33
CA SER A 36 -34.94 41.65 14.10
C SER A 36 -33.89 42.76 14.18
N SER A 37 -33.15 42.98 13.12
CA SER A 37 -32.68 44.33 12.76
C SER A 37 -32.30 44.40 11.29
N LEU A 38 -32.95 45.31 10.65
CA LEU A 38 -32.71 45.85 9.32
C LEU A 38 -31.35 46.58 9.28
N ASN A 39 -30.53 46.44 8.29
CA ASN A 39 -30.21 47.54 7.40
C ASN A 39 -29.12 47.22 6.35
N THR A 40 -29.44 47.59 5.14
CA THR A 40 -28.67 48.40 4.18
C THR A 40 -27.63 47.69 3.33
N SER A 41 -28.07 47.47 2.11
CA SER A 41 -27.39 47.55 0.81
C SER A 41 -25.98 48.16 0.81
N VAL A 42 -24.98 47.37 0.42
CA VAL A 42 -23.87 47.82 -0.43
C VAL A 42 -23.53 46.72 -1.42
N HIS A 43 -23.92 46.99 -2.65
CA HIS A 43 -23.59 46.23 -3.83
C HIS A 43 -22.10 46.37 -4.12
N ARG A 44 -21.32 45.35 -3.80
CA ARG A 44 -19.93 45.20 -4.30
C ARG A 44 -19.80 43.85 -4.95
N GLN A 45 -20.03 43.84 -6.25
CA GLN A 45 -19.73 42.73 -7.11
C GLN A 45 -18.20 42.59 -7.17
N SER A 46 -17.66 41.72 -6.34
CA SER A 46 -16.32 41.16 -6.55
C SER A 46 -16.44 39.90 -7.38
N PHE A 47 -16.02 40.02 -8.62
CA PHE A 47 -15.81 38.89 -9.52
C PHE A 47 -14.73 38.01 -8.93
N LEU A 48 -15.11 37.08 -8.08
CA LEU A 48 -14.26 35.97 -7.69
C LEU A 48 -14.27 34.97 -8.83
N SER A 49 -13.24 35.04 -9.69
CA SER A 49 -12.93 33.97 -10.62
C SER A 49 -12.84 32.66 -9.86
N PRO A 50 -13.53 31.59 -10.27
CA PRO A 50 -13.31 30.28 -9.69
C PRO A 50 -11.90 29.85 -10.09
N SER A 51 -10.96 29.96 -9.16
CA SER A 51 -9.66 29.30 -9.28
C SER A 51 -9.96 27.80 -9.34
N ARG A 52 -9.89 27.23 -10.54
CA ARG A 52 -9.87 25.79 -10.75
C ARG A 52 -8.76 25.23 -9.88
N PRO A 53 -9.03 24.32 -8.95
CA PRO A 53 -7.97 23.56 -8.33
C PRO A 53 -7.28 22.80 -9.48
N LEU A 54 -6.03 23.12 -9.73
CA LEU A 54 -5.15 22.25 -10.51
C LEU A 54 -5.07 20.96 -9.74
N SER A 55 -5.91 20.00 -10.08
CA SER A 55 -5.73 18.62 -9.66
C SER A 55 -4.43 18.15 -10.27
N LEU A 56 -3.34 18.35 -9.55
CA LEU A 56 -2.11 17.62 -9.77
C LEU A 56 -2.47 16.17 -9.46
N SER A 57 -2.88 15.45 -10.51
CA SER A 57 -2.85 14.00 -10.52
C SER A 57 -1.38 13.61 -10.37
N SER A 58 -0.94 13.57 -9.13
CA SER A 58 0.32 12.94 -8.76
C SER A 58 0.13 11.48 -9.10
N HIS A 59 0.67 11.05 -10.23
CA HIS A 59 0.93 9.64 -10.50
C HIS A 59 1.87 9.16 -9.40
N ARG A 60 1.28 8.71 -8.29
CA ARG A 60 2.02 8.19 -7.16
C ARG A 60 2.52 6.82 -7.56
N CYS A 61 3.78 6.77 -7.98
CA CYS A 61 4.57 5.57 -7.76
C CYS A 61 4.51 5.31 -6.25
N VAL A 62 3.72 4.35 -5.81
CA VAL A 62 3.54 4.05 -4.39
C VAL A 62 4.69 3.14 -3.96
N SER A 63 5.87 3.74 -3.78
CA SER A 63 7.02 3.08 -3.15
C SER A 63 7.09 3.49 -1.69
N PHE A 64 7.27 2.52 -0.79
CA PHE A 64 7.38 2.75 0.64
C PHE A 64 8.35 1.78 1.29
N ASN A 65 8.99 2.21 2.39
CA ASN A 65 9.78 1.35 3.24
C ASN A 65 8.87 0.72 4.30
N VAL A 66 9.04 -0.56 4.52
CA VAL A 66 8.37 -1.30 5.59
C VAL A 66 8.99 -0.86 6.93
N GLN A 67 8.13 -0.56 7.90
CA GLN A 67 8.56 -0.09 9.22
C GLN A 67 8.63 -1.22 10.24
N ASP A 68 7.69 -2.15 10.17
CA ASP A 68 7.58 -3.29 11.06
C ASP A 68 6.71 -4.41 10.44
N GLN A 69 6.54 -5.52 11.16
CA GLN A 69 5.73 -6.67 10.75
C GLN A 69 4.25 -6.30 10.56
N ASP A 70 3.73 -5.41 11.40
CA ASP A 70 2.34 -4.97 11.31
C ASP A 70 2.12 -4.08 10.06
N ASP A 71 3.08 -3.21 9.74
CA ASP A 71 3.06 -2.40 8.52
C ASP A 71 3.13 -3.27 7.27
N PHE A 72 4.00 -4.29 7.27
CA PHE A 72 4.08 -5.29 6.20
C PHE A 72 2.72 -6.00 6.01
N THR A 73 2.12 -6.48 7.10
CA THR A 73 0.82 -7.15 7.05
C THR A 73 -0.26 -6.24 6.48
N LYS A 74 -0.33 -4.98 6.91
CA LYS A 74 -1.36 -4.03 6.48
C LYS A 74 -1.21 -3.60 5.03
N ARG A 75 0.03 -3.34 4.59
CA ARG A 75 0.30 -2.67 3.30
C ARG A 75 0.70 -3.63 2.19
N VAL A 76 1.14 -4.83 2.54
CA VAL A 76 1.55 -5.87 1.58
C VAL A 76 0.52 -7.00 1.55
N ILE A 77 0.30 -7.68 2.69
CA ILE A 77 -0.58 -8.86 2.73
C ILE A 77 -2.04 -8.48 2.50
N ASN A 78 -2.52 -7.42 3.16
CA ASN A 78 -3.91 -6.95 3.06
C ASN A 78 -4.10 -5.88 1.97
N SER A 79 -3.17 -5.78 1.03
CA SER A 79 -3.27 -4.83 -0.08
C SER A 79 -4.26 -5.29 -1.12
N ASP A 80 -5.12 -4.37 -1.60
CA ASP A 80 -6.01 -4.61 -2.74
C ASP A 80 -5.25 -4.60 -4.07
N LEU A 81 -4.07 -3.96 -4.10
CA LEU A 81 -3.20 -3.90 -5.27
C LEU A 81 -2.11 -4.97 -5.20
N PRO A 82 -1.63 -5.44 -6.35
CA PRO A 82 -0.40 -6.20 -6.40
C PRO A 82 0.76 -5.41 -5.81
N VAL A 83 1.63 -6.06 -5.05
CA VAL A 83 2.78 -5.44 -4.40
C VAL A 83 4.05 -6.15 -4.82
N LEU A 84 5.06 -5.39 -5.24
CA LEU A 84 6.42 -5.88 -5.38
C LEU A 84 7.19 -5.61 -4.09
N VAL A 85 7.67 -6.68 -3.47
CA VAL A 85 8.48 -6.61 -2.25
C VAL A 85 9.95 -6.74 -2.64
N ASP A 86 10.73 -5.68 -2.46
CA ASP A 86 12.17 -5.63 -2.71
C ASP A 86 12.94 -5.81 -1.40
N PHE A 87 13.52 -6.99 -1.23
CA PHE A 87 14.43 -7.29 -0.13
C PHE A 87 15.84 -6.84 -0.49
N TYR A 88 16.34 -5.87 0.25
CA TYR A 88 17.63 -5.24 0.00
C TYR A 88 18.46 -5.08 1.28
N ALA A 89 19.71 -4.68 1.13
CA ALA A 89 20.57 -4.26 2.23
C ALA A 89 21.39 -3.02 1.84
N GLN A 90 21.77 -2.22 2.83
CA GLN A 90 22.53 -0.98 2.61
C GLN A 90 23.91 -1.22 2.01
N TRP A 91 24.55 -2.33 2.35
CA TRP A 91 25.86 -2.74 1.85
C TRP A 91 25.81 -3.40 0.46
N CYS A 92 24.63 -3.76 -0.04
CA CYS A 92 24.43 -4.47 -1.29
C CYS A 92 24.59 -3.54 -2.51
N GLY A 93 25.67 -3.68 -3.25
CA GLY A 93 25.93 -2.92 -4.48
C GLY A 93 24.89 -3.16 -5.57
N PRO A 94 24.57 -4.41 -5.92
CA PRO A 94 23.53 -4.76 -6.89
C PRO A 94 22.15 -4.19 -6.55
N CYS A 95 21.77 -4.12 -5.27
CA CYS A 95 20.50 -3.57 -4.83
C CYS A 95 20.35 -2.09 -5.19
N LYS A 96 21.45 -1.32 -5.10
CA LYS A 96 21.47 0.10 -5.48
C LYS A 96 21.23 0.34 -6.97
N ILE A 97 21.48 -0.67 -7.80
CA ILE A 97 21.22 -0.62 -9.24
C ILE A 97 19.79 -1.07 -9.54
N LEU A 98 19.32 -2.12 -8.87
CA LEU A 98 18.00 -2.69 -9.12
C LEU A 98 16.87 -1.78 -8.64
N GLY A 99 16.98 -1.20 -7.44
CA GLY A 99 15.94 -0.36 -6.84
C GLY A 99 15.40 0.73 -7.79
N PRO A 100 16.25 1.64 -8.32
CA PRO A 100 15.80 2.66 -9.27
C PRO A 100 15.19 2.11 -10.57
N ARG A 101 15.64 0.95 -11.05
CA ARG A 101 15.07 0.28 -12.23
C ARG A 101 13.68 -0.27 -11.96
N LEU A 102 13.46 -0.88 -10.78
CA LEU A 102 12.14 -1.32 -10.34
C LEU A 102 11.18 -0.15 -10.19
N GLU A 103 11.60 0.93 -9.53
CA GLU A 103 10.79 2.14 -9.38
C GLU A 103 10.37 2.70 -10.75
N LYS A 104 11.28 2.72 -11.72
CA LYS A 104 11.00 3.14 -13.10
C LYS A 104 9.98 2.22 -13.79
N ALA A 105 10.12 0.89 -13.65
CA ALA A 105 9.22 -0.09 -14.25
C ALA A 105 7.81 0.01 -13.64
N ILE A 106 7.71 0.22 -12.33
CA ILE A 106 6.44 0.39 -11.60
C ILE A 106 5.78 1.72 -11.95
N ALA A 107 6.56 2.80 -12.11
CA ALA A 107 6.03 4.11 -12.50
C ALA A 107 5.27 4.08 -13.84
N LYS A 108 5.70 3.22 -14.78
CA LYS A 108 5.01 2.99 -16.07
C LYS A 108 3.61 2.40 -15.90
N GLN A 109 3.31 1.80 -14.72
CA GLN A 109 2.03 1.11 -14.46
C GLN A 109 0.97 2.01 -13.82
N GLU A 110 1.21 3.32 -13.74
CA GLU A 110 0.22 4.34 -13.35
C GLU A 110 -0.50 4.06 -12.03
N GLY A 111 0.22 3.50 -11.03
CA GLY A 111 -0.33 3.23 -9.71
C GLY A 111 -1.12 1.93 -9.59
N ARG A 112 -1.06 1.04 -10.57
CA ARG A 112 -1.68 -0.30 -10.51
C ARG A 112 -0.89 -1.31 -9.68
N ILE A 113 0.34 -0.97 -9.30
CA ILE A 113 1.24 -1.78 -8.48
C ILE A 113 1.85 -0.87 -7.41
N ALA A 114 2.00 -1.39 -6.20
CA ALA A 114 2.78 -0.78 -5.14
C ALA A 114 4.15 -1.46 -5.01
N MET A 115 5.13 -0.76 -4.46
CA MET A 115 6.46 -1.28 -4.14
C MET A 115 6.73 -1.14 -2.64
N ALA A 116 6.98 -2.26 -1.98
CA ALA A 116 7.42 -2.32 -0.60
C ALA A 116 8.93 -2.61 -0.57
N LYS A 117 9.70 -1.80 0.15
CA LYS A 117 11.12 -2.02 0.38
C LYS A 117 11.35 -2.56 1.78
N VAL A 118 12.07 -3.66 1.88
CA VAL A 118 12.38 -4.35 3.13
C VAL A 118 13.89 -4.44 3.28
N ASP A 119 14.44 -3.75 4.28
CA ASP A 119 15.85 -3.89 4.65
C ASP A 119 16.01 -5.16 5.47
N ILE A 120 16.81 -6.12 4.99
CA ILE A 120 17.00 -7.42 5.67
C ILE A 120 17.78 -7.31 6.97
N ASP A 121 18.56 -6.25 7.14
CA ASP A 121 19.31 -6.01 8.37
C ASP A 121 18.38 -5.50 9.49
N GLU A 122 17.31 -4.75 9.13
CA GLU A 122 16.29 -4.27 10.06
C GLU A 122 15.17 -5.29 10.27
N HIS A 123 14.82 -6.06 9.24
CA HIS A 123 13.68 -6.99 9.21
C HIS A 123 14.11 -8.42 8.91
N THR A 124 15.05 -8.96 9.69
CA THR A 124 15.58 -10.31 9.52
C THR A 124 14.48 -11.37 9.61
N ASP A 125 13.49 -11.18 10.48
CA ASP A 125 12.36 -12.11 10.65
C ASP A 125 11.55 -12.26 9.36
N LEU A 126 11.26 -11.15 8.67
CA LEU A 126 10.60 -11.17 7.36
C LEU A 126 11.45 -11.89 6.31
N ALA A 127 12.75 -11.62 6.28
CA ALA A 127 13.64 -12.28 5.33
C ALA A 127 13.66 -13.81 5.52
N ILE A 128 13.65 -14.27 6.77
CA ILE A 128 13.57 -15.70 7.10
C ILE A 128 12.22 -16.30 6.73
N GLU A 129 11.11 -15.60 7.07
CA GLU A 129 9.74 -16.04 6.78
C GLU A 129 9.51 -16.24 5.28
N TYR A 130 10.03 -15.34 4.45
CA TYR A 130 9.90 -15.40 2.99
C TYR A 130 11.05 -16.17 2.31
N GLY A 131 11.97 -16.79 3.06
CA GLY A 131 13.04 -17.63 2.55
C GLY A 131 14.09 -16.87 1.73
N VAL A 132 14.31 -15.59 2.04
CA VAL A 132 15.30 -14.74 1.36
C VAL A 132 16.70 -15.16 1.80
N SER A 133 17.43 -15.80 0.92
CA SER A 133 18.80 -16.29 1.18
C SER A 133 19.89 -15.40 0.56
N ALA A 134 19.53 -14.50 -0.32
CA ALA A 134 20.44 -13.58 -1.01
C ALA A 134 19.74 -12.28 -1.34
N VAL A 135 20.50 -11.19 -1.51
CA VAL A 135 19.98 -9.87 -1.92
C VAL A 135 20.66 -9.39 -3.20
N PRO A 136 19.92 -8.70 -4.08
CA PRO A 136 18.49 -8.41 -3.99
C PRO A 136 17.61 -9.63 -4.29
N THR A 137 16.48 -9.73 -3.60
CA THR A 137 15.40 -10.66 -3.92
C THR A 137 14.10 -9.86 -4.06
N VAL A 138 13.41 -10.06 -5.17
CA VAL A 138 12.13 -9.40 -5.43
C VAL A 138 11.01 -10.43 -5.48
N ILE A 139 9.98 -10.22 -4.66
CA ILE A 139 8.81 -11.09 -4.57
C ILE A 139 7.59 -10.30 -5.04
N ALA A 140 6.86 -10.85 -6.00
CA ALA A 140 5.58 -10.34 -6.46
C ALA A 140 4.45 -10.97 -5.65
N MET A 141 3.63 -10.14 -5.00
CA MET A 141 2.55 -10.60 -4.12
C MET A 141 1.21 -9.99 -4.54
N ARG A 142 0.13 -10.76 -4.32
CA ARG A 142 -1.24 -10.27 -4.48
C ARG A 142 -2.15 -10.95 -3.44
N GLY A 143 -2.85 -10.14 -2.65
CA GLY A 143 -3.76 -10.65 -1.62
C GLY A 143 -3.08 -11.56 -0.59
N GLY A 144 -1.79 -11.34 -0.31
CA GLY A 144 -0.99 -12.13 0.61
C GLY A 144 -0.33 -13.38 0.01
N ASP A 145 -0.63 -13.74 -1.24
CA ASP A 145 -0.03 -14.88 -1.92
C ASP A 145 1.16 -14.45 -2.78
N ILE A 146 2.19 -15.29 -2.80
CA ILE A 146 3.35 -15.10 -3.69
C ILE A 146 2.95 -15.58 -5.09
N ILE A 147 3.02 -14.67 -6.07
CA ILE A 147 2.72 -14.97 -7.47
C ILE A 147 3.97 -15.42 -8.21
N ASP A 148 5.08 -14.65 -8.04
CA ASP A 148 6.35 -14.91 -8.71
C ASP A 148 7.49 -14.29 -7.89
N GLN A 149 8.73 -14.73 -8.15
CA GLN A 149 9.91 -14.18 -7.49
C GLN A 149 11.16 -14.33 -8.33
N PHE A 150 12.13 -13.45 -8.09
CA PHE A 150 13.47 -13.61 -8.66
C PHE A 150 14.55 -13.11 -7.70
N VAL A 151 15.76 -13.58 -7.92
CA VAL A 151 16.99 -13.21 -7.19
C VAL A 151 17.97 -12.56 -8.14
N GLY A 152 18.65 -11.52 -7.69
CA GLY A 152 19.69 -10.84 -8.45
C GLY A 152 19.13 -9.70 -9.33
N ILE A 153 19.99 -9.21 -10.25
CA ILE A 153 19.67 -8.12 -11.16
C ILE A 153 18.96 -8.65 -12.40
N LYS A 154 17.95 -7.92 -12.87
CA LYS A 154 17.31 -8.10 -14.17
C LYS A 154 17.49 -6.86 -15.03
N ASP A 155 17.48 -7.06 -16.35
CA ASP A 155 17.46 -5.98 -17.33
C ASP A 155 16.09 -5.28 -17.35
N GLU A 156 16.02 -4.04 -17.89
CA GLU A 156 14.79 -3.26 -17.92
C GLU A 156 13.64 -3.99 -18.62
N ASP A 157 13.90 -4.65 -19.76
CA ASP A 157 12.88 -5.40 -20.53
C ASP A 157 12.34 -6.60 -19.72
N GLN A 158 13.21 -7.28 -18.97
CA GLN A 158 12.82 -8.38 -18.10
C GLN A 158 11.99 -7.90 -16.91
N LEU A 159 12.33 -6.72 -16.36
CA LEU A 159 11.56 -6.10 -15.28
C LEU A 159 10.17 -5.63 -15.76
N ASP A 160 10.12 -5.00 -16.93
CA ASP A 160 8.86 -4.57 -17.55
C ASP A 160 7.94 -5.78 -17.82
N SER A 161 8.51 -6.89 -18.30
CA SER A 161 7.77 -8.14 -18.51
C SER A 161 7.28 -8.75 -17.19
N PHE A 162 8.12 -8.78 -16.17
CA PHE A 162 7.79 -9.28 -14.84
C PHE A 162 6.64 -8.49 -14.20
N VAL A 163 6.74 -7.16 -14.25
CA VAL A 163 5.72 -6.25 -13.71
C VAL A 163 4.40 -6.37 -14.50
N SER A 164 4.47 -6.49 -15.83
CA SER A 164 3.29 -6.63 -16.68
C SER A 164 2.55 -7.95 -16.43
N ASN A 165 3.28 -9.04 -16.22
CA ASN A 165 2.70 -10.35 -15.89
C ASN A 165 1.93 -10.32 -14.58
N LEU A 166 2.40 -9.55 -13.59
CA LEU A 166 1.73 -9.42 -12.30
C LEU A 166 0.37 -8.72 -12.40
N ILE A 167 0.21 -7.79 -13.36
CA ILE A 167 -1.06 -7.07 -13.58
C ILE A 167 -2.04 -7.91 -14.40
N GLY A 168 -1.53 -8.71 -15.35
CA GLY A 168 -2.34 -9.45 -16.32
C GLY A 168 -2.98 -10.74 -15.78
N GLN A 169 -2.71 -11.09 -14.53
CA GLN A 169 -3.25 -12.31 -13.89
C GLN A 169 -4.51 -12.02 -13.09
#